data_1827b4d34c2a57dcba3cb830d59bdf5a
#
_entry.id   1827b4d34c2a57dcba3cb830d59bdf5a
#
_cell.length_a   1.000
_cell.length_b   1.000
_cell.length_c   1.000
_cell.angle_alpha   90.00
_cell.angle_beta   90.00
_cell.angle_gamma   90.00
#
_symmetry.space_group_name_H-M   'P 1'
#
loop_
_entity.id
_entity.type
_entity.pdbx_description
1 polymer ?
#
loop_
_entity_poly.entity_id
_entity_poly.type
_entity_poly.pdbx_seq_one_letter_code
_entity_poly.pdbx_strand_id
1 'polypeptide(L)'
;RNIGEWEFMSVSTEEFVEWHRQRTFGSDHLVRIYSGTLRLGIDMAKADTNWFTSLPDSVAQLRLPRIALLDANFIDEARTRSFYQKGTVPPEAYEKMYAQAQSAMKRRCLTPKNLKTAENNAVEHFTRIFKSFGFKKVEIEFK
;
A
#
# COMPACT_ATOMS: atom_id res chain seq x y z
N ARG A 1 -10.50 -1.69 -8.95
CA ARG A 1 -9.92 -0.35 -8.83
C ARG A 1 -11.01 0.70 -8.82
N ASN A 2 -11.03 1.55 -7.82
CA ASN A 2 -12.05 2.59 -7.67
C ASN A 2 -11.71 3.81 -8.51
N ILE A 3 -12.76 4.49 -8.99
CA ILE A 3 -12.60 5.77 -9.67
C ILE A 3 -12.08 6.78 -8.65
N GLY A 4 -11.02 7.51 -8.99
CA GLY A 4 -10.40 8.49 -8.12
C GLY A 4 -9.19 7.99 -7.37
N GLU A 5 -8.88 6.72 -7.44
CA GLU A 5 -7.63 6.20 -6.90
C GLU A 5 -6.51 6.34 -7.92
N TRP A 6 -5.43 6.99 -7.51
CA TRP A 6 -4.28 7.26 -8.35
C TRP A 6 -3.05 6.60 -7.74
N GLU A 7 -2.57 5.56 -8.39
CA GLU A 7 -1.40 4.82 -7.92
C GLU A 7 -0.13 5.54 -8.38
N PHE A 8 0.80 5.77 -7.44
CA PHE A 8 2.08 6.42 -7.72
C PHE A 8 3.28 5.55 -7.43
N MET A 9 3.06 4.41 -6.79
CA MET A 9 4.10 3.43 -6.55
C MET A 9 3.46 2.11 -6.17
N SER A 10 4.03 1.00 -6.62
CA SER A 10 3.63 -0.30 -6.12
C SER A 10 4.86 -1.10 -5.73
N VAL A 11 4.70 -1.90 -4.68
CA VAL A 11 5.78 -2.76 -4.16
C VAL A 11 5.25 -4.18 -4.07
N SER A 12 5.86 -5.07 -4.84
CA SER A 12 5.55 -6.50 -4.75
C SER A 12 6.54 -7.15 -3.83
N THR A 13 6.05 -7.98 -2.92
CA THR A 13 6.88 -8.60 -1.90
C THR A 13 6.37 -9.98 -1.53
N GLU A 14 7.27 -10.77 -0.96
CA GLU A 14 6.92 -12.06 -0.38
C GLU A 14 7.33 -12.05 1.08
N GLU A 15 6.58 -12.79 1.90
CA GLU A 15 6.85 -12.90 3.33
C GLU A 15 6.76 -14.34 3.75
N PHE A 16 7.79 -14.82 4.43
CA PHE A 16 7.80 -16.15 5.04
C PHE A 16 7.28 -16.00 6.46
N VAL A 17 6.27 -16.79 6.80
CA VAL A 17 5.73 -16.80 8.15
C VAL A 17 5.72 -18.23 8.66
N GLU A 18 6.17 -18.39 9.87
CA GLU A 18 6.29 -19.68 10.53
C GLU A 18 5.35 -19.75 11.72
N TRP A 19 4.69 -20.88 11.88
CA TRP A 19 3.87 -21.20 13.04
C TRP A 19 4.32 -22.55 13.58
N HIS A 20 4.48 -22.64 14.89
CA HIS A 20 5.00 -23.84 15.55
C HIS A 20 4.24 -24.08 16.84
N ARG A 21 3.93 -25.36 17.11
CA ARG A 21 3.30 -25.76 18.37
C ARG A 21 3.92 -27.05 18.86
N GLN A 22 4.39 -27.04 20.11
CA GLN A 22 4.90 -28.23 20.78
C GLN A 22 3.76 -28.88 21.55
N ARG A 23 3.58 -30.19 21.39
CA ARG A 23 2.61 -30.98 22.10
C ARG A 23 3.34 -32.00 22.95
N THR A 24 2.61 -32.70 23.86
CA THR A 24 3.19 -33.72 24.70
C THR A 24 3.84 -34.83 23.85
N PHE A 25 3.15 -35.24 22.78
CA PHE A 25 3.65 -36.22 21.83
C PHE A 25 3.67 -35.61 20.46
N GLY A 26 4.85 -35.14 20.02
CA GLY A 26 5.02 -34.56 18.71
C GLY A 26 4.92 -33.04 18.70
N SER A 27 4.98 -32.50 17.50
CA SER A 27 4.88 -31.07 17.28
C SER A 27 4.16 -30.79 15.97
N ASP A 28 3.61 -29.60 15.86
CA ASP A 28 2.98 -29.14 14.63
C ASP A 28 3.79 -27.94 14.11
N HIS A 29 3.92 -27.87 12.81
CA HIS A 29 4.76 -26.84 12.20
C HIS A 29 4.23 -26.48 10.83
N LEU A 30 4.12 -25.22 10.53
CA LEU A 30 3.71 -24.71 9.23
C LEU A 30 4.56 -23.52 8.84
N VAL A 31 5.08 -23.55 7.62
CA VAL A 31 5.76 -22.40 7.02
C VAL A 31 5.03 -22.07 5.74
N ARG A 32 4.59 -20.83 5.62
CA ARG A 32 3.90 -20.35 4.41
C ARG A 32 4.62 -19.17 3.81
N ILE A 33 4.54 -19.09 2.48
CA ILE A 33 5.03 -17.94 1.73
C ILE A 33 3.81 -17.16 1.25
N TYR A 34 3.73 -15.92 1.71
CA TYR A 34 2.66 -15.00 1.32
C TYR A 34 3.20 -14.05 0.28
N SER A 35 2.44 -13.85 -0.81
CA SER A 35 2.78 -12.90 -1.86
C SER A 35 1.77 -11.77 -1.86
N GLY A 36 2.24 -10.56 -2.10
CA GLY A 36 1.36 -9.40 -2.14
C GLY A 36 1.94 -8.24 -2.90
N THR A 37 1.08 -7.32 -3.30
CA THR A 37 1.46 -6.08 -3.96
C THR A 37 0.76 -4.93 -3.25
N LEU A 38 1.56 -4.03 -2.68
CA LEU A 38 1.07 -2.87 -1.95
C LEU A 38 1.12 -1.67 -2.89
N ARG A 39 -0.04 -1.06 -3.11
CA ARG A 39 -0.17 0.11 -3.99
C ARG A 39 -0.26 1.37 -3.14
N LEU A 40 0.68 2.29 -3.38
CA LEU A 40 0.75 3.57 -2.68
C LEU A 40 0.27 4.67 -3.60
N GLY A 41 -0.64 5.50 -3.11
CA GLY A 41 -1.19 6.54 -3.94
C GLY A 41 -2.13 7.47 -3.21
N ILE A 42 -2.96 8.15 -3.97
CA ILE A 42 -3.90 9.13 -3.46
C ILE A 42 -5.32 8.67 -3.79
N ASP A 43 -6.17 8.68 -2.79
CA ASP A 43 -7.60 8.46 -2.97
C ASP A 43 -8.29 9.83 -3.02
N MET A 44 -8.60 10.28 -4.23
CA MET A 44 -9.23 11.59 -4.44
C MET A 44 -10.64 11.68 -3.89
N ALA A 45 -11.27 10.55 -3.55
CA ALA A 45 -12.55 10.57 -2.85
C ALA A 45 -12.42 11.20 -1.46
N LYS A 46 -11.20 11.22 -0.91
CA LYS A 46 -10.90 11.82 0.40
C LYS A 46 -10.45 13.27 0.29
N ALA A 47 -10.37 13.81 -0.92
CA ALA A 47 -9.99 15.20 -1.12
C ALA A 47 -11.15 16.14 -0.75
N ASP A 48 -10.80 17.32 -0.27
CA ASP A 48 -11.80 18.36 -0.01
C ASP A 48 -12.45 18.81 -1.32
N THR A 49 -13.66 19.36 -1.25
CA THR A 49 -14.37 19.86 -2.42
C THR A 49 -13.55 20.89 -3.17
N ASN A 50 -12.79 21.70 -2.44
CA ASN A 50 -11.96 22.76 -3.00
C ASN A 50 -10.47 22.41 -3.00
N TRP A 51 -10.17 21.15 -3.34
CA TRP A 51 -8.76 20.70 -3.40
C TRP A 51 -7.96 21.44 -4.47
N PHE A 52 -8.62 22.01 -5.46
CA PHE A 52 -7.99 22.80 -6.50
C PHE A 52 -8.51 24.25 -6.45
N THR A 53 -7.60 25.22 -6.45
CA THR A 53 -7.91 26.64 -6.50
C THR A 53 -7.04 27.30 -7.55
N SER A 54 -7.68 28.08 -8.43
CA SER A 54 -6.97 28.91 -9.41
C SER A 54 -6.65 30.26 -8.77
N LEU A 55 -5.37 30.55 -8.63
CA LEU A 55 -4.88 31.78 -8.02
C LEU A 55 -4.45 32.78 -9.11
N PRO A 56 -4.29 34.09 -8.76
CA PRO A 56 -3.75 35.08 -9.71
C PRO A 56 -2.39 34.66 -10.26
N ASP A 57 -2.05 35.22 -11.43
CA ASP A 57 -0.78 34.99 -12.12
C ASP A 57 -0.59 33.57 -12.62
N SER A 58 -1.70 32.91 -12.97
CA SER A 58 -1.70 31.57 -13.58
C SER A 58 -1.09 30.51 -12.65
N VAL A 59 -1.46 30.57 -11.37
CA VAL A 59 -1.00 29.60 -10.35
C VAL A 59 -2.15 28.65 -10.01
N ALA A 60 -1.87 27.35 -10.09
CA ALA A 60 -2.78 26.32 -9.59
C ALA A 60 -2.32 25.93 -8.17
N GLN A 61 -3.25 25.97 -7.22
CA GLN A 61 -2.98 25.53 -5.86
C GLN A 61 -3.76 24.26 -5.60
N LEU A 62 -3.05 23.19 -5.24
CA LEU A 62 -3.64 21.88 -4.99
C LEU A 62 -3.43 21.47 -3.55
N ARG A 63 -4.51 20.99 -2.93
CA ARG A 63 -4.46 20.36 -1.61
C ARG A 63 -4.89 18.91 -1.78
N LEU A 64 -3.90 18.03 -1.76
CA LEU A 64 -4.12 16.61 -2.05
C LEU A 64 -4.11 15.80 -0.77
N PRO A 65 -4.89 14.72 -0.72
CA PRO A 65 -4.75 13.75 0.35
C PRO A 65 -3.33 13.18 0.39
N ARG A 66 -2.88 12.79 1.55
CA ARG A 66 -1.55 12.21 1.70
C ARG A 66 -1.48 10.86 1.02
N ILE A 67 -0.26 10.48 0.62
CA ILE A 67 0.00 9.14 0.09
C ILE A 67 -0.42 8.11 1.15
N ALA A 68 -1.16 7.11 0.71
CA ALA A 68 -1.65 6.05 1.57
C ALA A 68 -1.66 4.72 0.82
N LEU A 69 -1.80 3.65 1.58
CA LEU A 69 -2.02 2.33 1.02
C LEU A 69 -3.45 2.31 0.44
N LEU A 70 -3.54 2.04 -0.86
CA LEU A 70 -4.83 2.11 -1.57
C LEU A 70 -5.70 0.88 -1.36
N ASP A 71 -5.10 -0.26 -1.06
CA ASP A 71 -5.82 -1.52 -0.97
C ASP A 71 -5.42 -2.26 0.30
N ALA A 72 -6.36 -2.44 1.22
CA ALA A 72 -6.11 -3.15 2.46
C ALA A 72 -5.91 -4.65 2.24
N ASN A 73 -6.51 -5.20 1.19
CA ASN A 73 -6.42 -6.62 0.85
C ASN A 73 -5.34 -6.85 -0.22
N PHE A 74 -4.09 -6.64 0.17
CA PHE A 74 -2.97 -6.69 -0.77
C PHE A 74 -2.31 -8.05 -0.88
N ILE A 75 -2.66 -9.02 -0.04
CA ILE A 75 -2.11 -10.36 -0.13
C ILE A 75 -2.88 -11.17 -1.18
N ASP A 76 -2.13 -11.74 -2.12
CA ASP A 76 -2.68 -12.58 -3.17
C ASP A 76 -2.75 -14.02 -2.67
N GLU A 77 -3.93 -14.44 -2.25
CA GLU A 77 -4.11 -15.78 -1.70
C GLU A 77 -3.88 -16.88 -2.75
N ALA A 78 -4.15 -16.59 -4.00
CA ALA A 78 -3.92 -17.57 -5.08
C ALA A 78 -2.43 -17.89 -5.25
N ARG A 79 -1.55 -16.96 -4.86
CA ARG A 79 -0.10 -17.15 -4.94
C ARG A 79 0.53 -17.51 -3.61
N THR A 80 -0.27 -17.51 -2.53
CA THR A 80 0.17 -17.93 -1.20
C THR A 80 0.21 -19.45 -1.15
N ARG A 81 1.28 -20.01 -0.62
CA ARG A 81 1.44 -21.46 -0.58
C ARG A 81 2.17 -21.91 0.68
N SER A 82 1.88 -23.14 1.07
CA SER A 82 2.60 -23.79 2.17
C SER A 82 3.95 -24.31 1.65
N PHE A 83 5.01 -23.89 2.30
CA PHE A 83 6.36 -24.31 1.98
C PHE A 83 6.72 -25.60 2.72
N TYR A 84 6.25 -25.73 3.96
CA TYR A 84 6.49 -26.89 4.80
C TYR A 84 5.35 -27.05 5.78
N GLN A 85 4.92 -28.30 5.97
CA GLN A 85 3.86 -28.60 6.93
C GLN A 85 4.12 -29.93 7.62
N LYS A 86 3.93 -29.95 8.93
CA LYS A 86 4.03 -31.13 9.76
C LYS A 86 2.92 -31.09 10.80
N GLY A 87 2.24 -32.24 11.01
CA GLY A 87 1.21 -32.35 12.02
C GLY A 87 -0.09 -31.65 11.63
N THR A 88 -0.83 -31.22 12.63
CA THR A 88 -2.15 -30.59 12.45
C THR A 88 -2.08 -29.11 12.72
N VAL A 89 -2.64 -28.31 11.84
CA VAL A 89 -2.65 -26.86 11.96
C VAL A 89 -4.08 -26.39 12.14
N PRO A 90 -4.42 -25.79 13.28
CA PRO A 90 -5.79 -25.32 13.51
C PRO A 90 -6.10 -24.06 12.70
N PRO A 91 -7.39 -23.80 12.41
CA PRO A 91 -7.77 -22.60 11.63
C PRO A 91 -7.26 -21.28 12.19
N GLU A 92 -7.25 -21.12 13.51
CA GLU A 92 -6.77 -19.89 14.15
C GLU A 92 -5.28 -19.64 13.91
N ALA A 93 -4.49 -20.68 13.63
CA ALA A 93 -3.08 -20.52 13.27
C ALA A 93 -2.96 -19.84 11.90
N TYR A 94 -3.81 -20.21 10.95
CA TYR A 94 -3.81 -19.57 9.63
C TYR A 94 -4.16 -18.10 9.72
N GLU A 95 -5.14 -17.76 10.54
CA GLU A 95 -5.53 -16.36 10.76
C GLU A 95 -4.39 -15.54 11.35
N LYS A 96 -3.72 -16.11 12.36
CA LYS A 96 -2.59 -15.46 13.00
C LYS A 96 -1.43 -15.26 12.04
N MET A 97 -1.12 -16.27 11.22
CA MET A 97 -0.06 -16.20 10.23
C MET A 97 -0.35 -15.14 9.17
N TYR A 98 -1.61 -15.08 8.70
CA TYR A 98 -2.03 -14.06 7.74
C TYR A 98 -1.84 -12.65 8.30
N ALA A 99 -2.27 -12.44 9.54
CA ALA A 99 -2.10 -11.14 10.21
C ALA A 99 -0.63 -10.76 10.37
N GLN A 100 0.22 -11.75 10.69
CA GLN A 100 1.66 -11.54 10.78
C GLN A 100 2.26 -11.14 9.43
N ALA A 101 1.87 -11.84 8.36
CA ALA A 101 2.34 -11.53 7.02
C ALA A 101 1.92 -10.13 6.61
N GLN A 102 0.66 -9.78 6.87
CA GLN A 102 0.11 -8.47 6.54
C GLN A 102 0.88 -7.36 7.25
N SER A 103 1.11 -7.51 8.55
CA SER A 103 1.86 -6.52 9.33
C SER A 103 3.31 -6.39 8.87
N ALA A 104 3.98 -7.51 8.59
CA ALA A 104 5.36 -7.49 8.13
C ALA A 104 5.50 -6.82 6.77
N MET A 105 4.59 -7.10 5.86
CA MET A 105 4.59 -6.48 4.52
C MET A 105 4.36 -4.98 4.62
N LYS A 106 3.43 -4.54 5.47
CA LYS A 106 3.20 -3.11 5.69
C LYS A 106 4.46 -2.42 6.21
N ARG A 107 5.10 -3.00 7.22
CA ARG A 107 6.34 -2.43 7.78
C ARG A 107 7.43 -2.31 6.73
N ARG A 108 7.56 -3.32 5.89
CA ARG A 108 8.61 -3.34 4.86
C ARG A 108 8.35 -2.36 3.73
N CYS A 109 7.09 -2.13 3.38
CA CYS A 109 6.72 -1.35 2.19
C CYS A 109 6.33 0.09 2.50
N LEU A 110 5.70 0.34 3.66
CA LEU A 110 5.27 1.69 4.03
C LEU A 110 6.38 2.45 4.76
N THR A 111 7.54 2.53 4.13
CA THR A 111 8.70 3.22 4.68
C THR A 111 8.64 4.70 4.34
N PRO A 112 9.30 5.57 5.13
CA PRO A 112 9.41 6.99 4.77
C PRO A 112 9.97 7.19 3.37
N LYS A 113 10.93 6.37 2.96
CA LYS A 113 11.53 6.45 1.63
C LYS A 113 10.50 6.17 0.54
N ASN A 114 9.71 5.10 0.68
CA ASN A 114 8.71 4.74 -0.32
C ASN A 114 7.58 5.75 -0.38
N LEU A 115 7.13 6.21 0.79
CA LEU A 115 6.10 7.25 0.85
C LEU A 115 6.58 8.53 0.17
N LYS A 116 7.84 8.90 0.37
CA LYS A 116 8.41 10.09 -0.27
C LYS A 116 8.54 9.92 -1.78
N THR A 117 8.94 8.73 -2.23
CA THR A 117 9.01 8.43 -3.66
C THR A 117 7.64 8.55 -4.31
N ALA A 118 6.61 7.97 -3.70
CA ALA A 118 5.25 8.07 -4.20
C ALA A 118 4.76 9.53 -4.22
N GLU A 119 5.08 10.29 -3.17
CA GLU A 119 4.73 11.69 -3.09
C GLU A 119 5.39 12.50 -4.20
N ASN A 120 6.68 12.27 -4.45
CA ASN A 120 7.40 12.95 -5.53
C ASN A 120 6.79 12.61 -6.89
N ASN A 121 6.40 11.35 -7.10
CA ASN A 121 5.73 10.93 -8.33
C ASN A 121 4.39 11.63 -8.50
N ALA A 122 3.65 11.79 -7.41
CA ALA A 122 2.37 12.51 -7.43
C ALA A 122 2.57 13.98 -7.79
N VAL A 123 3.55 14.63 -7.16
CA VAL A 123 3.87 16.04 -7.44
C VAL A 123 4.20 16.23 -8.92
N GLU A 124 5.04 15.36 -9.45
CA GLU A 124 5.45 15.41 -10.85
C GLU A 124 4.26 15.24 -11.79
N HIS A 125 3.41 14.28 -11.47
CA HIS A 125 2.22 13.96 -12.27
C HIS A 125 1.22 15.13 -12.30
N PHE A 126 0.84 15.65 -11.14
CA PHE A 126 -0.12 16.76 -11.06
C PHE A 126 0.45 18.05 -11.63
N THR A 127 1.74 18.30 -11.42
CA THR A 127 2.40 19.46 -11.99
C THR A 127 2.32 19.43 -13.52
N ARG A 128 2.59 18.28 -14.12
CA ARG A 128 2.54 18.11 -15.57
C ARG A 128 1.12 18.32 -16.10
N ILE A 129 0.12 17.76 -15.43
CA ILE A 129 -1.27 17.88 -15.86
C ILE A 129 -1.71 19.34 -15.83
N PHE A 130 -1.48 20.05 -14.73
CA PHE A 130 -1.95 21.41 -14.58
C PHE A 130 -1.19 22.39 -15.47
N LYS A 131 0.10 22.14 -15.71
CA LYS A 131 0.84 22.92 -16.69
C LYS A 131 0.29 22.73 -18.10
N SER A 132 -0.17 21.51 -18.42
CA SER A 132 -0.78 21.25 -19.72
C SER A 132 -2.11 22.01 -19.89
N PHE A 133 -2.75 22.39 -18.78
CA PHE A 133 -3.97 23.21 -18.81
C PHE A 133 -3.66 24.71 -18.91
N GLY A 134 -2.38 25.10 -18.95
CA GLY A 134 -1.97 26.48 -19.10
C GLY A 134 -1.50 27.19 -17.85
N PHE A 135 -1.52 26.51 -16.70
CA PHE A 135 -0.98 27.12 -15.48
C PHE A 135 0.54 27.22 -15.55
N LYS A 136 1.08 28.35 -15.16
CA LYS A 136 2.52 28.59 -15.20
C LYS A 136 3.22 28.03 -13.99
N LYS A 137 2.51 27.95 -12.86
CA LYS A 137 3.04 27.43 -11.61
C LYS A 137 2.02 26.55 -10.93
N VAL A 138 2.47 25.48 -10.31
CA VAL A 138 1.62 24.54 -9.57
C VAL A 138 2.19 24.40 -8.16
N GLU A 139 1.38 24.78 -7.18
CA GLU A 139 1.74 24.66 -5.76
C GLU A 139 0.95 23.49 -5.18
N ILE A 140 1.63 22.55 -4.56
CA ILE A 140 1.01 21.33 -4.05
C ILE A 140 1.30 21.17 -2.57
N GLU A 141 0.24 20.93 -1.80
CA GLU A 141 0.29 20.64 -0.39
C GLU A 141 -0.42 19.32 -0.13
N PHE A 142 0.18 18.47 0.68
CA PHE A 142 -0.44 17.22 1.12
C PHE A 142 -0.98 17.41 2.54
N LYS A 143 -2.23 16.98 2.72
CA LYS A 143 -2.90 17.30 3.96
C LYS A 143 -3.76 16.15 4.49
#